data_7b71f85e788092b24fe4ed52735b8fc1
#
_entry.id   7b71f85e788092b24fe4ed52735b8fc1
#
_cell.length_a   1.000
_cell.length_b   1.000
_cell.length_c   1.000
_cell.angle_alpha   90.00
_cell.angle_beta   90.00
_cell.angle_gamma   90.00
#
_symmetry.space_group_name_H-M   'P 1'
#
loop_
_entity.id
_entity.type
_entity.pdbx_description
1 polymer ?
#
loop_
_entity_poly.entity_id
_entity_poly.type
_entity_poly.pdbx_seq_one_letter_code
_entity_poly.pdbx_strand_id
1 'polypeptide(L)'
;MQRQVRKGHTSARRKAKRRDPRVKYFGFTAMQWPFIATLVGNWLFSATVFAAGKTFWDWTPEAWGIADRLALVIKGAVIALIPGIVGICVVAAQRLDPSMFVGQTPKPNSPVEINTKFILNTFEQFTAYFIANAGLAMFCPIEEARTLPILTGLFVTGRILFWIGYHKNPYLRAFGFGVTFY
;
A
#
# COMPACT_ATOMS: atom_id res chain seq x y z
N MET A 1 22.50 65.76 -16.52
CA MET A 1 23.52 64.89 -15.90
C MET A 1 22.83 64.07 -14.79
N GLN A 2 22.19 62.97 -15.16
CA GLN A 2 21.43 62.11 -14.21
C GLN A 2 22.23 60.85 -13.93
N ARG A 3 22.73 60.70 -12.68
CA ARG A 3 23.33 59.45 -12.17
C ARG A 3 22.21 58.47 -11.83
N GLN A 4 22.04 57.47 -12.64
CA GLN A 4 21.24 56.30 -12.30
C GLN A 4 21.94 55.50 -11.20
N VAL A 5 21.37 55.50 -10.02
CA VAL A 5 21.75 54.58 -8.94
C VAL A 5 21.19 53.20 -9.26
N ARG A 6 22.03 52.30 -9.74
CA ARG A 6 21.74 50.90 -9.91
C ARG A 6 21.64 50.23 -8.52
N LYS A 7 20.43 50.14 -7.98
CA LYS A 7 20.15 49.27 -6.81
C LYS A 7 20.33 47.80 -7.25
N GLY A 8 21.47 47.23 -6.87
CA GLY A 8 21.71 45.81 -7.00
C GLY A 8 20.79 45.01 -6.07
N HIS A 9 19.71 44.50 -6.59
CA HIS A 9 18.98 43.44 -5.95
C HIS A 9 19.84 42.17 -5.97
N THR A 10 20.68 42.00 -5.00
CA THR A 10 21.23 40.69 -4.66
C THR A 10 20.12 39.85 -4.05
N SER A 11 19.27 39.33 -4.90
CA SER A 11 18.43 38.20 -4.62
C SER A 11 19.35 37.01 -4.28
N ALA A 12 19.70 36.89 -3.00
CA ALA A 12 20.28 35.70 -2.46
C ALA A 12 19.20 34.59 -2.49
N ARG A 13 18.91 34.10 -3.70
CA ARG A 13 18.23 32.86 -3.92
C ARG A 13 19.10 31.81 -3.23
N ARG A 14 18.77 31.41 -1.99
CA ARG A 14 19.22 30.18 -1.37
C ARG A 14 18.85 29.06 -2.37
N LYS A 15 19.77 28.75 -3.28
CA LYS A 15 19.73 27.50 -4.06
C LYS A 15 19.79 26.41 -3.00
N ALA A 16 18.65 25.86 -2.64
CA ALA A 16 18.60 24.60 -1.94
C ALA A 16 19.53 23.69 -2.74
N LYS A 17 20.63 23.29 -2.15
CA LYS A 17 21.67 22.47 -2.78
C LYS A 17 20.96 21.16 -3.19
N ARG A 18 20.46 21.10 -4.41
CA ARG A 18 19.89 19.87 -4.94
C ARG A 18 21.00 18.84 -4.83
N ARG A 19 20.83 17.90 -3.92
CA ARG A 19 21.78 16.79 -3.79
C ARG A 19 21.91 16.12 -5.15
N ASP A 20 23.14 16.03 -5.67
CA ASP A 20 23.38 15.37 -6.95
C ASP A 20 22.82 13.94 -6.84
N PRO A 21 21.86 13.53 -7.67
CA PRO A 21 21.26 12.21 -7.59
C PRO A 21 22.26 11.08 -7.83
N ARG A 22 23.46 11.39 -8.35
CA ARG A 22 24.54 10.42 -8.60
C ARG A 22 25.46 10.18 -7.41
N VAL A 23 25.43 11.08 -6.41
CA VAL A 23 26.28 10.91 -5.19
C VAL A 23 25.72 9.77 -4.36
N LYS A 24 26.55 8.76 -4.12
CA LYS A 24 26.21 7.61 -3.26
C LYS A 24 26.63 7.89 -1.81
N TYR A 25 25.71 7.62 -0.89
CA TYR A 25 25.96 7.61 0.55
C TYR A 25 25.72 6.18 1.03
N PHE A 26 26.71 5.54 1.67
CA PHE A 26 26.63 4.14 2.08
C PHE A 26 26.20 3.18 0.95
N GLY A 27 26.71 3.42 -0.28
CA GLY A 27 26.39 2.61 -1.45
C GLY A 27 25.07 2.97 -2.18
N PHE A 28 24.21 3.82 -1.60
CA PHE A 28 22.92 4.20 -2.16
C PHE A 28 22.89 5.66 -2.62
N THR A 29 22.14 5.92 -3.69
CA THR A 29 21.92 7.28 -4.18
C THR A 29 20.92 8.02 -3.30
N ALA A 30 20.99 9.36 -3.31
CA ALA A 30 20.05 10.20 -2.58
C ALA A 30 18.56 9.92 -2.91
N MET A 31 18.29 9.36 -4.09
CA MET A 31 16.95 8.98 -4.54
C MET A 31 16.49 7.62 -3.96
N GLN A 32 17.40 6.74 -3.60
CA GLN A 32 17.10 5.41 -3.04
C GLN A 32 16.83 5.44 -1.54
N TRP A 33 17.38 6.40 -0.79
CA TRP A 33 17.17 6.51 0.65
C TRP A 33 15.72 6.59 1.10
N PRO A 34 14.86 7.43 0.49
CA PRO A 34 13.44 7.46 0.86
C PRO A 34 12.73 6.12 0.61
N PHE A 35 13.13 5.41 -0.45
CA PHE A 35 12.59 4.09 -0.73
C PHE A 35 13.01 3.05 0.33
N ILE A 36 14.28 3.04 0.72
CA ILE A 36 14.79 2.16 1.78
C ILE A 36 14.11 2.49 3.11
N ALA A 37 13.96 3.77 3.45
CA ALA A 37 13.24 4.19 4.64
C ALA A 37 11.78 3.71 4.63
N THR A 38 11.14 3.72 3.47
CA THR A 38 9.78 3.20 3.29
C THR A 38 9.72 1.68 3.52
N LEU A 39 10.71 0.92 3.03
CA LEU A 39 10.81 -0.51 3.27
C LEU A 39 11.00 -0.83 4.75
N VAL A 40 11.95 -0.18 5.40
CA VAL A 40 12.22 -0.38 6.85
C VAL A 40 10.98 0.01 7.67
N GLY A 41 10.37 1.15 7.37
CA GLY A 41 9.16 1.61 8.04
C GLY A 41 7.99 0.64 7.89
N ASN A 42 7.85 0.05 6.71
CA ASN A 42 6.85 -0.97 6.43
C ASN A 42 7.06 -2.25 7.26
N TRP A 43 8.29 -2.77 7.31
CA TRP A 43 8.63 -3.91 8.15
C TRP A 43 8.36 -3.65 9.63
N LEU A 44 8.78 -2.49 10.14
CA LEU A 44 8.53 -2.09 11.53
C LEU A 44 7.03 -1.96 11.82
N PHE A 45 6.28 -1.35 10.92
CA PHE A 45 4.83 -1.23 11.06
C PHE A 45 4.15 -2.60 11.09
N SER A 46 4.44 -3.46 10.11
CA SER A 46 3.83 -4.80 10.03
C SER A 46 4.19 -5.66 11.24
N ALA A 47 5.46 -5.64 11.67
CA ALA A 47 5.90 -6.35 12.86
C ALA A 47 5.23 -5.83 14.13
N THR A 48 5.08 -4.50 14.27
CA THR A 48 4.43 -3.89 15.43
C THR A 48 2.95 -4.26 15.49
N VAL A 49 2.23 -4.15 14.36
CA VAL A 49 0.80 -4.52 14.30
C VAL A 49 0.61 -6.00 14.57
N PHE A 50 1.48 -6.85 14.01
CA PHE A 50 1.46 -8.27 14.24
C PHE A 50 1.70 -8.62 15.72
N ALA A 51 2.75 -8.07 16.31
CA ALA A 51 3.08 -8.27 17.72
C ALA A 51 1.96 -7.75 18.64
N ALA A 52 1.42 -6.57 18.37
CA ALA A 52 0.29 -6.01 19.11
C ALA A 52 -0.95 -6.91 19.00
N GLY A 53 -1.26 -7.39 17.79
CA GLY A 53 -2.38 -8.32 17.59
C GLY A 53 -2.19 -9.62 18.38
N LYS A 54 -0.97 -10.14 18.44
CA LYS A 54 -0.66 -11.35 19.22
C LYS A 54 -0.72 -11.12 20.73
N THR A 55 -0.42 -9.91 21.19
CA THR A 55 -0.36 -9.58 22.62
C THR A 55 -1.71 -9.16 23.18
N PHE A 56 -2.45 -8.32 22.43
CA PHE A 56 -3.69 -7.71 22.93
C PHE A 56 -4.95 -8.46 22.51
N TRP A 57 -4.88 -9.32 21.51
CA TRP A 57 -6.00 -10.13 21.09
C TRP A 57 -5.89 -11.53 21.68
N ASP A 58 -6.40 -11.67 22.88
CA ASP A 58 -6.46 -12.96 23.60
C ASP A 58 -7.66 -13.77 23.12
N TRP A 59 -7.53 -14.29 21.89
CA TRP A 59 -8.52 -15.17 21.30
C TRP A 59 -7.83 -16.43 20.77
N THR A 60 -8.05 -17.52 21.48
CA THR A 60 -7.61 -18.86 21.07
C THR A 60 -8.84 -19.76 21.03
N PRO A 61 -9.15 -20.35 19.88
CA PRO A 61 -10.23 -21.33 19.79
C PRO A 61 -9.85 -22.62 20.53
N GLU A 62 -10.74 -23.12 21.37
CA GLU A 62 -10.46 -24.29 22.23
C GLU A 62 -10.36 -25.61 21.44
N ALA A 63 -11.10 -25.75 20.33
CA ALA A 63 -11.12 -27.00 19.55
C ALA A 63 -11.51 -26.73 18.08
N TRP A 64 -10.58 -26.18 17.30
CA TRP A 64 -10.83 -25.96 15.87
C TRP A 64 -10.14 -27.00 15.00
N GLY A 65 -10.95 -27.66 14.16
CA GLY A 65 -10.45 -28.46 13.06
C GLY A 65 -9.90 -27.62 11.91
N ILE A 66 -9.35 -28.28 10.91
CA ILE A 66 -8.88 -27.62 9.68
C ILE A 66 -10.03 -26.89 8.98
N ALA A 67 -11.25 -27.47 8.99
CA ALA A 67 -12.43 -26.88 8.37
C ALA A 67 -12.79 -25.52 9.00
N ASP A 68 -12.70 -25.38 10.33
CA ASP A 68 -13.02 -24.14 11.03
C ASP A 68 -12.00 -23.04 10.72
N ARG A 69 -10.73 -23.41 10.64
CA ARG A 69 -9.63 -22.50 10.25
C ARG A 69 -9.76 -22.04 8.80
N LEU A 70 -10.12 -22.93 7.88
CA LEU A 70 -10.40 -22.57 6.49
C LEU A 70 -11.65 -21.69 6.38
N ALA A 71 -12.69 -21.95 7.16
CA ALA A 71 -13.86 -21.08 7.22
C ALA A 71 -13.49 -19.66 7.70
N LEU A 72 -12.56 -19.54 8.66
CA LEU A 72 -12.04 -18.25 9.11
C LEU A 72 -11.29 -17.52 7.97
N VAL A 73 -10.46 -18.25 7.21
CA VAL A 73 -9.76 -17.68 6.04
C VAL A 73 -10.75 -17.18 5.01
N ILE A 74 -11.82 -17.92 4.71
CA ILE A 74 -12.85 -17.51 3.76
C ILE A 74 -13.56 -16.23 4.25
N LYS A 75 -13.94 -16.18 5.53
CA LYS A 75 -14.51 -14.97 6.14
C LYS A 75 -13.55 -13.78 6.04
N GLY A 76 -12.28 -13.98 6.33
CA GLY A 76 -11.23 -12.97 6.17
C GLY A 76 -11.06 -12.52 4.71
N ALA A 77 -11.14 -13.46 3.76
CA ALA A 77 -11.04 -13.15 2.33
C ALA A 77 -12.19 -12.25 1.84
N VAL A 78 -13.42 -12.46 2.34
CA VAL A 78 -14.54 -11.54 2.03
C VAL A 78 -14.22 -10.12 2.47
N ILE A 79 -13.68 -9.95 3.68
CA ILE A 79 -13.27 -8.63 4.19
C ILE A 79 -12.11 -8.06 3.37
N ALA A 80 -11.12 -8.89 3.03
CA ALA A 80 -9.96 -8.50 2.25
C ALA A 80 -10.30 -8.08 0.80
N LEU A 81 -11.41 -8.58 0.24
CA LEU A 81 -11.92 -8.18 -1.08
C LEU A 81 -12.52 -6.77 -1.10
N ILE A 82 -12.98 -6.23 0.03
CA ILE A 82 -13.72 -4.97 0.09
C ILE A 82 -12.98 -3.82 -0.62
N PRO A 83 -11.67 -3.56 -0.38
CA PRO A 83 -10.97 -2.48 -1.08
C PRO A 83 -10.97 -2.65 -2.61
N GLY A 84 -10.85 -3.88 -3.10
CA GLY A 84 -10.88 -4.19 -4.54
C GLY A 84 -12.27 -3.94 -5.13
N ILE A 85 -13.34 -4.38 -4.46
CA ILE A 85 -14.72 -4.16 -4.89
C ILE A 85 -15.06 -2.66 -4.90
N VAL A 86 -14.69 -1.93 -3.86
CA VAL A 86 -14.89 -0.47 -3.82
C VAL A 86 -14.14 0.20 -4.97
N GLY A 87 -12.90 -0.23 -5.28
CA GLY A 87 -12.16 0.23 -6.44
C GLY A 87 -12.91 0.00 -7.75
N ILE A 88 -13.50 -1.18 -7.95
CA ILE A 88 -14.33 -1.52 -9.12
C ILE A 88 -15.51 -0.57 -9.22
N CYS A 89 -16.23 -0.35 -8.13
CA CYS A 89 -17.40 0.57 -8.10
C CYS A 89 -16.97 2.00 -8.48
N VAL A 90 -15.82 2.47 -7.97
CA VAL A 90 -15.29 3.79 -8.31
C VAL A 90 -14.94 3.89 -9.80
N VAL A 91 -14.27 2.88 -10.38
CA VAL A 91 -13.96 2.87 -11.82
C VAL A 91 -15.24 2.78 -12.65
N ALA A 92 -16.21 1.98 -12.24
CA ALA A 92 -17.51 1.89 -12.93
C ALA A 92 -18.19 3.26 -12.94
N ALA A 93 -18.27 3.96 -11.80
CA ALA A 93 -18.83 5.29 -11.71
C ALA A 93 -18.08 6.32 -12.58
N GLN A 94 -16.75 6.27 -12.61
CA GLN A 94 -15.93 7.15 -13.47
C GLN A 94 -16.13 6.89 -14.96
N ARG A 95 -16.49 5.68 -15.35
CA ARG A 95 -16.77 5.31 -16.74
C ARG A 95 -18.18 5.67 -17.22
N LEU A 96 -19.05 6.20 -16.34
CA LEU A 96 -20.33 6.75 -16.74
C LEU A 96 -20.21 8.06 -17.54
N ASP A 97 -19.03 8.67 -17.62
CA ASP A 97 -18.75 9.79 -18.51
C ASP A 97 -18.89 9.33 -19.96
N PRO A 98 -19.74 10.02 -20.81
CA PRO A 98 -19.95 9.65 -22.21
C PRO A 98 -18.67 9.48 -23.03
N SER A 99 -17.61 10.22 -22.70
CA SER A 99 -16.32 10.12 -23.37
C SER A 99 -15.62 8.77 -23.11
N MET A 100 -16.07 8.00 -22.13
CA MET A 100 -15.50 6.72 -21.72
C MET A 100 -16.38 5.50 -22.04
N PHE A 101 -17.60 5.72 -22.58
CA PHE A 101 -18.55 4.64 -22.86
C PHE A 101 -18.05 3.61 -23.90
N VAL A 102 -17.22 4.05 -24.85
CA VAL A 102 -16.79 3.21 -25.98
C VAL A 102 -15.56 2.35 -25.67
N GLY A 103 -15.28 2.09 -24.40
CA GLY A 103 -14.12 1.27 -24.00
C GLY A 103 -12.78 1.90 -24.30
N GLN A 104 -12.71 3.22 -24.40
CA GLN A 104 -11.48 3.94 -24.67
C GLN A 104 -10.45 3.71 -23.56
N THR A 105 -9.19 3.64 -23.97
CA THR A 105 -8.08 3.57 -23.03
C THR A 105 -8.01 4.85 -22.18
N PRO A 106 -7.99 4.74 -20.85
CA PRO A 106 -7.89 5.91 -19.99
C PRO A 106 -6.66 6.75 -20.31
N LYS A 107 -6.78 8.07 -20.24
CA LYS A 107 -5.63 8.98 -20.41
C LYS A 107 -4.56 8.68 -19.36
N PRO A 108 -3.26 8.76 -19.71
CA PRO A 108 -2.17 8.57 -18.76
C PRO A 108 -2.31 9.48 -17.54
N ASN A 109 -2.10 8.91 -16.35
CA ASN A 109 -2.23 9.57 -15.03
C ASN A 109 -3.65 10.10 -14.72
N SER A 110 -4.68 9.68 -15.46
CA SER A 110 -6.06 9.99 -15.12
C SER A 110 -6.51 9.22 -13.88
N PRO A 111 -7.50 9.72 -13.11
CA PRO A 111 -8.06 8.99 -11.97
C PRO A 111 -8.55 7.58 -12.34
N VAL A 112 -9.11 7.41 -13.53
CA VAL A 112 -9.57 6.10 -14.03
C VAL A 112 -8.40 5.15 -14.22
N GLU A 113 -7.29 5.59 -14.82
CA GLU A 113 -6.09 4.76 -15.00
C GLU A 113 -5.48 4.37 -13.63
N ILE A 114 -5.37 5.33 -12.73
CA ILE A 114 -4.84 5.12 -11.38
C ILE A 114 -5.66 4.06 -10.64
N ASN A 115 -6.99 4.21 -10.64
CA ASN A 115 -7.88 3.27 -9.97
C ASN A 115 -7.89 1.90 -10.65
N THR A 116 -7.76 1.82 -11.98
CA THR A 116 -7.61 0.55 -12.69
C THR A 116 -6.33 -0.17 -12.28
N LYS A 117 -5.20 0.54 -12.20
CA LYS A 117 -3.92 -0.01 -11.71
C LYS A 117 -4.01 -0.46 -10.25
N PHE A 118 -4.72 0.29 -9.42
CA PHE A 118 -4.99 -0.10 -8.04
C PHE A 118 -5.77 -1.43 -7.96
N ILE A 119 -6.83 -1.57 -8.75
CA ILE A 119 -7.65 -2.78 -8.79
C ILE A 119 -6.81 -3.99 -9.21
N LEU A 120 -6.10 -3.89 -10.33
CA LEU A 120 -5.26 -4.99 -10.84
C LEU A 120 -4.26 -5.45 -9.78
N ASN A 121 -3.49 -4.53 -9.23
CA ASN A 121 -2.52 -4.85 -8.19
C ASN A 121 -3.18 -5.40 -6.91
N THR A 122 -4.38 -4.92 -6.57
CA THR A 122 -5.10 -5.42 -5.39
C THR A 122 -5.54 -6.87 -5.57
N PHE A 123 -6.01 -7.26 -6.75
CA PHE A 123 -6.38 -8.65 -7.03
C PHE A 123 -5.16 -9.58 -7.13
N GLU A 124 -4.04 -9.13 -7.70
CA GLU A 124 -2.78 -9.87 -7.68
C GLU A 124 -2.33 -10.17 -6.25
N GLN A 125 -2.31 -9.17 -5.40
CA GLN A 125 -1.94 -9.31 -3.99
C GLN A 125 -2.96 -10.11 -3.19
N PHE A 126 -4.26 -9.97 -3.49
CA PHE A 126 -5.31 -10.75 -2.87
C PHE A 126 -5.14 -12.25 -3.16
N THR A 127 -4.78 -12.62 -4.37
CA THR A 127 -4.53 -14.02 -4.72
C THR A 127 -3.39 -14.62 -3.89
N ALA A 128 -2.28 -13.90 -3.78
CA ALA A 128 -1.14 -14.32 -2.95
C ALA A 128 -1.53 -14.41 -1.47
N TYR A 129 -2.19 -13.37 -0.94
CA TYR A 129 -2.72 -13.34 0.42
C TYR A 129 -3.62 -14.53 0.72
N PHE A 130 -4.60 -14.82 -0.14
CA PHE A 130 -5.58 -15.89 0.06
C PHE A 130 -4.91 -17.26 0.09
N ILE A 131 -4.02 -17.55 -0.86
CA ILE A 131 -3.29 -18.81 -0.93
C ILE A 131 -2.39 -18.98 0.30
N ALA A 132 -1.65 -17.94 0.68
CA ALA A 132 -0.77 -17.99 1.84
C ALA A 132 -1.56 -18.22 3.16
N ASN A 133 -2.68 -17.52 3.35
CA ASN A 133 -3.53 -17.72 4.53
C ASN A 133 -4.19 -19.11 4.55
N ALA A 134 -4.64 -19.63 3.40
CA ALA A 134 -5.19 -20.98 3.33
C ALA A 134 -4.11 -22.02 3.68
N GLY A 135 -2.90 -21.87 3.14
CA GLY A 135 -1.77 -22.70 3.52
C GLY A 135 -1.45 -22.62 5.01
N LEU A 136 -1.37 -21.40 5.56
CA LEU A 136 -1.14 -21.21 6.97
C LEU A 136 -2.21 -21.88 7.84
N ALA A 137 -3.49 -21.77 7.47
CA ALA A 137 -4.60 -22.40 8.17
C ALA A 137 -4.49 -23.93 8.22
N MET A 138 -3.87 -24.54 7.20
CA MET A 138 -3.67 -25.98 7.16
C MET A 138 -2.52 -26.46 8.05
N PHE A 139 -1.45 -25.69 8.16
CA PHE A 139 -0.21 -26.14 8.78
C PHE A 139 0.09 -25.49 10.14
N CYS A 140 -0.51 -24.34 10.48
CA CYS A 140 -0.23 -23.70 11.76
C CYS A 140 -0.86 -24.46 12.94
N PRO A 141 -0.23 -24.45 14.13
CA PRO A 141 -0.84 -24.90 15.35
C PRO A 141 -2.12 -24.12 15.68
N ILE A 142 -3.04 -24.71 16.45
CA ILE A 142 -4.33 -24.09 16.77
C ILE A 142 -4.15 -22.78 17.57
N GLU A 143 -3.15 -22.73 18.42
CA GLU A 143 -2.80 -21.56 19.24
C GLU A 143 -2.41 -20.36 18.37
N GLU A 144 -1.99 -20.63 17.14
CA GLU A 144 -1.59 -19.62 16.15
C GLU A 144 -2.73 -19.19 15.24
N ALA A 145 -3.93 -19.76 15.34
CA ALA A 145 -5.07 -19.45 14.46
C ALA A 145 -5.44 -17.94 14.46
N ARG A 146 -5.19 -17.23 15.56
CA ARG A 146 -5.34 -15.75 15.64
C ARG A 146 -4.46 -14.98 14.66
N THR A 147 -3.43 -15.60 14.10
CA THR A 147 -2.60 -15.00 13.04
C THR A 147 -3.42 -14.68 11.79
N LEU A 148 -4.38 -15.53 11.44
CA LEU A 148 -5.18 -15.39 10.21
C LEU A 148 -5.96 -14.06 10.14
N PRO A 149 -6.74 -13.66 11.16
CA PRO A 149 -7.43 -12.38 11.13
C PRO A 149 -6.47 -11.18 11.27
N ILE A 150 -5.33 -11.31 11.95
CA ILE A 150 -4.32 -10.24 12.01
C ILE A 150 -3.77 -9.96 10.60
N LEU A 151 -3.43 -11.00 9.84
CA LEU A 151 -2.97 -10.85 8.46
C LEU A 151 -4.05 -10.27 7.55
N THR A 152 -5.32 -10.61 7.77
CA THR A 152 -6.46 -9.97 7.08
C THR A 152 -6.50 -8.47 7.35
N GLY A 153 -6.38 -8.05 8.59
CA GLY A 153 -6.34 -6.65 8.99
C GLY A 153 -5.16 -5.89 8.38
N LEU A 154 -3.97 -6.49 8.37
CA LEU A 154 -2.79 -5.95 7.71
C LEU A 154 -3.01 -5.79 6.21
N PHE A 155 -3.57 -6.80 5.55
CA PHE A 155 -3.88 -6.73 4.12
C PHE A 155 -4.81 -5.57 3.80
N VAL A 156 -5.95 -5.46 4.49
CA VAL A 156 -6.92 -4.38 4.26
C VAL A 156 -6.28 -3.00 4.48
N THR A 157 -5.58 -2.84 5.60
CA THR A 157 -4.87 -1.60 5.93
C THR A 157 -3.85 -1.24 4.85
N GLY A 158 -3.05 -2.20 4.42
CA GLY A 158 -2.08 -2.01 3.34
C GLY A 158 -2.73 -1.60 2.03
N ARG A 159 -3.88 -2.18 1.65
CA ARG A 159 -4.60 -1.80 0.44
C ARG A 159 -5.17 -0.39 0.50
N ILE A 160 -5.71 0.02 1.64
CA ILE A 160 -6.20 1.39 1.85
C ILE A 160 -5.04 2.39 1.73
N LEU A 161 -3.92 2.13 2.41
CA LEU A 161 -2.72 2.99 2.33
C LEU A 161 -2.14 3.05 0.92
N PHE A 162 -2.13 1.91 0.21
CA PHE A 162 -1.69 1.83 -1.18
C PHE A 162 -2.57 2.68 -2.10
N TRP A 163 -3.89 2.63 -1.95
CA TRP A 163 -4.83 3.42 -2.73
C TRP A 163 -4.67 4.92 -2.49
N ILE A 164 -4.62 5.32 -1.23
CA ILE A 164 -4.35 6.72 -0.85
C ILE A 164 -3.00 7.18 -1.42
N GLY A 165 -1.99 6.31 -1.36
CA GLY A 165 -0.66 6.58 -1.88
C GLY A 165 -0.63 6.80 -3.39
N TYR A 166 -1.44 6.08 -4.14
CA TYR A 166 -1.55 6.27 -5.59
C TYR A 166 -2.00 7.68 -5.96
N HIS A 167 -2.91 8.27 -5.15
CA HIS A 167 -3.44 9.60 -5.41
C HIS A 167 -2.59 10.73 -4.82
N LYS A 168 -1.77 10.46 -3.80
CA LYS A 168 -1.08 11.50 -3.05
C LYS A 168 0.43 11.48 -3.18
N ASN A 169 1.06 10.31 -3.04
CA ASN A 169 2.51 10.24 -2.88
C ASN A 169 3.07 8.85 -3.25
N PRO A 170 4.07 8.77 -4.14
CA PRO A 170 4.71 7.50 -4.53
C PRO A 170 5.29 6.70 -3.36
N TYR A 171 5.80 7.37 -2.31
CA TYR A 171 6.37 6.70 -1.14
C TYR A 171 5.29 6.05 -0.27
N LEU A 172 4.16 6.72 -0.08
CA LEU A 172 3.02 6.13 0.63
C LEU A 172 2.44 4.95 -0.15
N ARG A 173 2.43 5.04 -1.49
CA ARG A 173 2.08 3.91 -2.35
C ARG A 173 3.00 2.71 -2.10
N ALA A 174 4.33 2.94 -2.11
CA ALA A 174 5.32 1.89 -1.85
C ALA A 174 5.16 1.29 -0.44
N PHE A 175 4.85 2.12 0.55
CA PHE A 175 4.57 1.68 1.91
C PHE A 175 3.35 0.75 1.97
N GLY A 176 2.21 1.18 1.42
CA GLY A 176 0.99 0.36 1.39
C GLY A 176 1.16 -0.96 0.61
N PHE A 177 1.93 -0.93 -0.48
CA PHE A 177 2.29 -2.14 -1.22
C PHE A 177 3.09 -3.11 -0.34
N GLY A 178 4.10 -2.60 0.34
CA GLY A 178 4.97 -3.41 1.16
C GLY A 178 4.24 -4.06 2.35
N VAL A 179 3.30 -3.35 3.01
CA VAL A 179 2.50 -3.93 4.12
C VAL A 179 1.77 -5.21 3.71
N THR A 180 1.44 -5.36 2.44
CA THR A 180 0.73 -6.55 1.94
C THR A 180 1.63 -7.59 1.28
N PHE A 181 2.85 -7.20 0.90
CA PHE A 181 3.77 -8.07 0.17
C PHE A 181 4.85 -8.69 1.05
N TYR A 182 5.30 -7.98 2.08
CA TYR A 182 6.36 -8.43 3.00
C TYR A 182 5.78 -8.86 4.34
#